data_581e9d88a98c4a35625a7507b2f1525e
#
_entry.id   581e9d88a98c4a35625a7507b2f1525e
#
_cell.length_a   1.000
_cell.length_b   1.000
_cell.length_c   1.000
_cell.angle_alpha   90.00
_cell.angle_beta   90.00
_cell.angle_gamma   90.00
#
_symmetry.space_group_name_H-M   'P 1'
#
loop_
_entity.id
_entity.type
_entity.pdbx_description
1 polymer ?
#
loop_
_entity_poly.entity_id
_entity_poly.type
_entity_poly.pdbx_seq_one_letter_code
_entity_poly.pdbx_strand_id
1 'polypeptide(L)'
;DGDLDLIFNNIEPLEIYRNESNAPRVAVRLIGQPGNLQAIGAKVRLLGGPGHTNGLAPMEQEIHSGGGYASGSDPLAVFGTGNITEGLKLEIIWRDHGKLTRRVINNVKPNHLYEITQGGDDPYLAPFAATPPALFKEDFEKLDIQTPRGPMRAGHGETPFDDFAYQPLLPNRLSQLGPGVAWTDLNQDGLDDLVIAAGRGRPMMIYLGQPGGRFQFVQGPLADLDQTGVIGWIPKPGDAPMLLTGISNFEAPGKAFDLPPLRALNPAKDFSTAFSLPNQRTTTGPMALADVDG
;
A
#
# COMPACT_ATOMS: atom_id res chain seq x y z
N ASP A 1 -12.17 0.71 -9.77
CA ASP A 1 -12.98 -0.33 -10.40
C ASP A 1 -12.96 -1.66 -9.60
N GLY A 2 -12.19 -1.75 -8.50
CA GLY A 2 -12.24 -2.85 -7.52
C GLY A 2 -11.36 -4.05 -7.84
N ASP A 3 -10.40 -3.90 -8.72
CA ASP A 3 -9.32 -4.86 -8.91
C ASP A 3 -7.98 -4.26 -8.46
N LEU A 4 -6.95 -5.08 -8.49
CA LEU A 4 -5.62 -4.65 -8.07
C LEU A 4 -4.79 -4.31 -9.29
N ASP A 5 -4.29 -3.10 -9.32
CA ASP A 5 -3.32 -2.60 -10.29
C ASP A 5 -1.89 -2.92 -9.82
N LEU A 6 -0.96 -2.93 -10.75
CA LEU A 6 0.42 -3.26 -10.47
C LEU A 6 1.33 -2.07 -10.78
N ILE A 7 2.17 -1.72 -9.81
CA ILE A 7 3.17 -0.66 -9.97
C ILE A 7 4.56 -1.26 -9.76
N PHE A 8 5.41 -1.03 -10.74
CA PHE A 8 6.82 -1.35 -10.66
C PHE A 8 7.64 -0.09 -10.49
N ASN A 9 8.43 -0.05 -9.45
CA ASN A 9 9.44 0.97 -9.26
C ASN A 9 10.82 0.28 -9.25
N ASN A 10 11.56 0.42 -10.31
CA ASN A 10 12.89 -0.15 -10.50
C ASN A 10 13.89 0.95 -10.92
N ILE A 11 15.06 0.61 -11.41
CA ILE A 11 16.09 1.57 -11.87
C ILE A 11 15.63 2.38 -13.11
N GLU A 12 14.71 1.83 -13.88
CA GLU A 12 14.05 2.48 -15.02
C GLU A 12 12.90 3.38 -14.55
N PRO A 13 12.25 4.16 -15.42
CA PRO A 13 11.05 4.89 -15.09
C PRO A 13 9.98 3.98 -14.47
N LEU A 14 9.18 4.56 -13.56
CA LEU A 14 8.05 3.88 -12.95
C LEU A 14 7.12 3.30 -14.04
N GLU A 15 6.72 2.07 -13.86
CA GLU A 15 5.75 1.39 -14.72
C GLU A 15 4.45 1.13 -13.95
N ILE A 16 3.33 1.52 -14.55
CA ILE A 16 2.00 1.28 -14.01
C ILE A 16 1.24 0.41 -15.00
N TYR A 17 0.77 -0.71 -14.49
CA TYR A 17 -0.07 -1.64 -15.24
C TYR A 17 -1.46 -1.68 -14.62
N ARG A 18 -2.41 -1.06 -15.32
CA ARG A 18 -3.80 -1.12 -14.91
C ARG A 18 -4.38 -2.49 -15.25
N ASN A 19 -5.03 -3.11 -14.29
CA ASN A 19 -5.78 -4.33 -14.49
C ASN A 19 -7.09 -4.01 -15.21
N GLU A 20 -7.27 -4.55 -16.41
CA GLU A 20 -8.48 -4.35 -17.21
C GLU A 20 -9.37 -5.62 -17.19
N SER A 21 -9.18 -6.49 -16.19
CA SER A 21 -9.96 -7.71 -16.06
C SER A 21 -11.41 -7.40 -15.71
N ASN A 22 -12.36 -8.02 -16.42
CA ASN A 22 -13.78 -7.99 -16.11
C ASN A 22 -14.25 -9.25 -15.38
N ALA A 23 -13.31 -10.08 -14.92
CA ALA A 23 -13.65 -11.31 -14.17
C ALA A 23 -14.43 -10.96 -12.90
N PRO A 24 -15.53 -11.69 -12.61
CA PRO A 24 -16.34 -11.44 -11.41
C PRO A 24 -15.51 -11.57 -10.14
N ARG A 25 -15.59 -10.56 -9.26
CA ARG A 25 -14.83 -10.46 -8.03
C ARG A 25 -15.61 -9.80 -6.91
N VAL A 26 -15.20 -10.03 -5.68
CA VAL A 26 -15.68 -9.33 -4.49
C VAL A 26 -14.49 -8.63 -3.87
N ALA A 27 -14.59 -7.33 -3.66
CA ALA A 27 -13.62 -6.56 -2.90
C ALA A 27 -14.20 -6.20 -1.52
N VAL A 28 -13.35 -6.20 -0.50
CA VAL A 28 -13.74 -5.92 0.88
C VAL A 28 -12.77 -4.94 1.51
N ARG A 29 -13.28 -3.78 1.89
CA ARG A 29 -12.57 -2.80 2.71
C ARG A 29 -13.11 -2.86 4.13
N LEU A 30 -12.24 -3.01 5.10
CA LEU A 30 -12.61 -3.03 6.51
C LEU A 30 -12.29 -1.70 7.17
N ILE A 31 -13.22 -1.23 8.00
CA ILE A 31 -13.04 -0.07 8.85
C ILE A 31 -13.03 -0.58 10.29
N GLY A 32 -11.89 -0.49 10.94
CA GLY A 32 -11.68 -0.95 12.32
C GLY A 32 -12.11 0.09 13.36
N GLN A 33 -11.79 -0.23 14.62
CA GLN A 33 -12.04 0.65 15.77
C GLN A 33 -10.86 1.61 16.01
N PRO A 34 -11.05 2.63 16.87
CA PRO A 34 -9.97 3.50 17.33
C PRO A 34 -8.73 2.70 17.80
N GLY A 35 -7.57 3.05 17.24
CA GLY A 35 -6.30 2.35 17.46
C GLY A 35 -5.89 1.45 16.29
N ASN A 36 -6.86 0.93 15.52
CA ASN A 36 -6.61 0.10 14.34
C ASN A 36 -7.67 0.37 13.26
N LEU A 37 -7.71 1.59 12.73
CA LEU A 37 -8.74 2.01 11.77
C LEU A 37 -8.74 1.23 10.47
N GLN A 38 -7.58 0.77 10.02
CA GLN A 38 -7.42 -0.04 8.82
C GLN A 38 -7.73 -1.52 9.05
N ALA A 39 -8.16 -1.90 10.26
CA ALA A 39 -8.46 -3.28 10.64
C ALA A 39 -7.31 -4.27 10.36
N ILE A 40 -6.05 -3.83 10.54
CA ILE A 40 -4.87 -4.67 10.33
C ILE A 40 -4.96 -5.91 11.24
N GLY A 41 -4.67 -7.10 10.68
CA GLY A 41 -4.78 -8.39 11.36
C GLY A 41 -6.18 -9.01 11.32
N ALA A 42 -7.20 -8.29 10.83
CA ALA A 42 -8.49 -8.90 10.58
C ALA A 42 -8.42 -9.87 9.39
N LYS A 43 -9.21 -10.94 9.45
CA LYS A 43 -9.30 -11.93 8.39
C LYS A 43 -10.62 -11.83 7.67
N VAL A 44 -10.56 -11.86 6.36
CA VAL A 44 -11.72 -11.92 5.48
C VAL A 44 -11.75 -13.26 4.79
N ARG A 45 -12.89 -13.93 4.83
CA ARG A 45 -13.11 -15.19 4.11
C ARG A 45 -14.27 -15.03 3.14
N LEU A 46 -14.05 -15.42 1.91
CA LEU A 46 -15.14 -15.64 0.96
C LEU A 46 -15.47 -17.12 0.92
N LEU A 47 -16.73 -17.43 1.16
CA LEU A 47 -17.27 -18.79 1.23
C LEU A 47 -18.31 -18.98 0.13
N GLY A 48 -18.35 -20.18 -0.46
CA GLY A 48 -19.48 -20.61 -1.28
C GLY A 48 -20.75 -20.83 -0.45
N GLY A 49 -21.86 -21.01 -1.14
CA GLY A 49 -23.17 -21.24 -0.51
C GLY A 49 -23.26 -22.52 0.33
N PRO A 50 -24.43 -22.80 0.92
CA PRO A 50 -24.63 -23.96 1.77
C PRO A 50 -24.27 -25.27 1.06
N GLY A 51 -23.40 -26.06 1.70
CA GLY A 51 -22.94 -27.33 1.16
C GLY A 51 -21.80 -27.29 0.18
N HIS A 52 -21.20 -26.10 -0.07
CA HIS A 52 -20.11 -25.90 -1.07
C HIS A 52 -20.46 -26.48 -2.47
N THR A 53 -21.74 -26.57 -2.79
CA THR A 53 -22.24 -27.18 -4.02
C THR A 53 -22.00 -26.35 -5.27
N ASN A 54 -21.61 -25.08 -5.10
CA ASN A 54 -21.32 -24.16 -6.21
C ASN A 54 -19.85 -24.19 -6.69
N GLY A 55 -19.02 -25.09 -6.13
CA GLY A 55 -17.64 -25.30 -6.59
C GLY A 55 -16.62 -24.25 -6.14
N LEU A 56 -17.00 -23.23 -5.35
CA LEU A 56 -16.05 -22.26 -4.81
C LEU A 56 -15.38 -22.82 -3.55
N ALA A 57 -14.06 -23.02 -3.61
CA ALA A 57 -13.27 -23.32 -2.44
C ALA A 57 -13.22 -22.09 -1.51
N PRO A 58 -13.22 -22.28 -0.18
CA PRO A 58 -13.03 -21.18 0.75
C PRO A 58 -11.72 -20.43 0.47
N MET A 59 -11.80 -19.12 0.37
CA MET A 59 -10.64 -18.24 0.22
C MET A 59 -10.51 -17.36 1.46
N GLU A 60 -9.30 -17.15 1.94
CA GLU A 60 -9.02 -16.30 3.10
C GLU A 60 -7.91 -15.31 2.76
N GLN A 61 -8.08 -14.08 3.17
CA GLN A 61 -7.05 -13.04 3.16
C GLN A 61 -7.03 -12.35 4.53
N GLU A 62 -5.83 -12.02 5.00
CA GLU A 62 -5.62 -11.19 6.18
C GLU A 62 -5.32 -9.76 5.72
N ILE A 63 -5.87 -8.78 6.43
CA ILE A 63 -5.61 -7.37 6.14
C ILE A 63 -4.22 -7.01 6.67
N HIS A 64 -3.36 -6.57 5.77
CA HIS A 64 -2.00 -6.14 6.06
C HIS A 64 -1.80 -4.68 5.65
N SER A 65 -0.84 -4.01 6.29
CA SER A 65 -0.26 -2.77 5.80
C SER A 65 1.24 -2.99 5.62
N GLY A 66 1.72 -2.95 4.38
CA GLY A 66 3.08 -3.35 4.04
C GLY A 66 3.21 -4.86 3.82
N GLY A 67 4.33 -5.46 4.27
CA GLY A 67 4.58 -6.92 4.20
C GLY A 67 5.22 -7.42 2.90
N GLY A 68 5.37 -6.58 1.89
CA GLY A 68 6.16 -6.85 0.69
C GLY A 68 7.61 -6.39 0.84
N TYR A 69 8.52 -6.93 0.04
CA TYR A 69 9.90 -6.45 0.00
C TYR A 69 9.92 -5.06 -0.65
N ALA A 70 10.25 -4.03 0.16
CA ALA A 70 10.25 -2.61 -0.25
C ALA A 70 8.95 -2.16 -0.96
N SER A 71 7.81 -2.75 -0.62
CA SER A 71 6.52 -2.44 -1.23
C SER A 71 5.37 -2.58 -0.24
N GLY A 72 4.27 -1.90 -0.53
CA GLY A 72 3.02 -2.00 0.19
C GLY A 72 1.84 -2.14 -0.78
N SER A 73 0.74 -2.66 -0.28
CA SER A 73 -0.52 -2.76 -1.02
C SER A 73 -1.62 -2.04 -0.27
N ASP A 74 -2.67 -1.63 -0.99
CA ASP A 74 -3.91 -1.17 -0.36
C ASP A 74 -4.42 -2.28 0.59
N PRO A 75 -4.89 -1.96 1.81
CA PRO A 75 -5.53 -2.90 2.73
C PRO A 75 -6.91 -3.35 2.24
N LEU A 76 -6.99 -3.76 0.99
CA LEU A 76 -8.18 -4.23 0.30
C LEU A 76 -8.09 -5.74 0.07
N ALA A 77 -9.05 -6.51 0.58
CA ALA A 77 -9.14 -7.93 0.26
C ALA A 77 -9.95 -8.14 -1.03
N VAL A 78 -9.36 -8.77 -2.04
CA VAL A 78 -10.01 -9.02 -3.34
C VAL A 78 -10.07 -10.52 -3.62
N PHE A 79 -11.26 -11.03 -3.94
CA PHE A 79 -11.54 -12.44 -4.18
C PHE A 79 -12.16 -12.62 -5.56
N GLY A 80 -11.53 -13.41 -6.42
CA GLY A 80 -12.14 -13.85 -7.67
C GLY A 80 -13.26 -14.87 -7.41
N THR A 81 -14.44 -14.66 -7.99
CA THR A 81 -15.58 -15.59 -7.81
C THR A 81 -15.78 -16.53 -8.99
N GLY A 82 -15.03 -16.35 -10.08
CA GLY A 82 -15.24 -17.08 -11.31
C GLY A 82 -16.67 -16.86 -11.82
N ASN A 83 -17.34 -17.93 -12.22
CA ASN A 83 -18.73 -17.88 -12.71
C ASN A 83 -19.78 -17.97 -11.60
N ILE A 84 -19.39 -17.91 -10.33
CA ILE A 84 -20.31 -18.09 -9.21
C ILE A 84 -20.86 -16.72 -8.80
N THR A 85 -22.18 -16.56 -8.97
CA THR A 85 -22.89 -15.30 -8.74
C THR A 85 -23.86 -15.34 -7.57
N GLU A 86 -24.13 -16.52 -7.02
CA GLU A 86 -25.12 -16.71 -5.96
C GLU A 86 -24.59 -17.59 -4.82
N GLY A 87 -25.20 -17.47 -3.67
CA GLY A 87 -24.86 -18.25 -2.49
C GLY A 87 -23.53 -17.89 -1.83
N LEU A 88 -22.92 -16.78 -2.22
CA LEU A 88 -21.68 -16.32 -1.62
C LEU A 88 -21.93 -15.73 -0.23
N LYS A 89 -20.92 -15.90 0.65
CA LYS A 89 -20.93 -15.35 2.00
C LYS A 89 -19.57 -14.77 2.31
N LEU A 90 -19.55 -13.64 3.01
CA LEU A 90 -18.35 -13.10 3.65
C LEU A 90 -18.37 -13.44 5.13
N GLU A 91 -17.27 -13.93 5.63
CA GLU A 91 -16.99 -14.08 7.05
C GLU A 91 -15.80 -13.18 7.40
N ILE A 92 -16.02 -12.27 8.33
CA ILE A 92 -15.00 -11.37 8.84
C ILE A 92 -14.68 -11.77 10.27
N ILE A 93 -13.41 -11.94 10.56
CA ILE A 93 -12.89 -12.24 11.90
C ILE A 93 -12.03 -11.06 12.33
N TRP A 94 -12.50 -10.34 13.32
CA TRP A 94 -11.81 -9.20 13.90
C TRP A 94 -11.04 -9.61 15.14
N ARG A 95 -9.93 -8.94 15.38
CA ARG A 95 -9.25 -8.94 16.69
C ARG A 95 -9.62 -7.67 17.44
N ASP A 96 -9.99 -7.80 18.68
CA ASP A 96 -10.34 -6.68 19.55
C ASP A 96 -9.85 -6.98 20.97
N HIS A 97 -8.75 -6.35 21.39
CA HIS A 97 -8.16 -6.51 22.72
C HIS A 97 -8.02 -7.99 23.14
N GLY A 98 -7.48 -8.82 22.28
CA GLY A 98 -7.29 -10.24 22.51
C GLY A 98 -8.55 -11.10 22.35
N LYS A 99 -9.69 -10.51 22.00
CA LYS A 99 -10.92 -11.25 21.69
C LYS A 99 -11.12 -11.35 20.18
N LEU A 100 -11.62 -12.49 19.76
CA LEU A 100 -12.04 -12.68 18.37
C LEU A 100 -13.54 -12.43 18.26
N THR A 101 -13.93 -11.49 17.42
CA THR A 101 -15.31 -11.29 17.04
C THR A 101 -15.52 -11.70 15.60
N ARG A 102 -16.69 -12.24 15.31
CA ARG A 102 -17.02 -12.79 13.99
C ARG A 102 -18.29 -12.17 13.46
N ARG A 103 -18.26 -11.75 12.20
CA ARG A 103 -19.43 -11.28 11.46
C ARG A 103 -19.60 -12.08 10.19
N VAL A 104 -20.85 -12.43 9.85
CA VAL A 104 -21.17 -13.14 8.61
C VAL A 104 -22.15 -12.30 7.81
N ILE A 105 -21.83 -12.05 6.55
CA ILE A 105 -22.69 -11.38 5.58
C ILE A 105 -23.13 -12.43 4.57
N ASN A 106 -24.42 -12.61 4.45
CA ASN A 106 -25.01 -13.55 3.50
C ASN A 106 -25.40 -12.85 2.19
N ASN A 107 -25.64 -13.64 1.14
CA ASN A 107 -26.10 -13.16 -0.16
C ASN A 107 -25.14 -12.12 -0.78
N VAL A 108 -23.85 -12.35 -0.63
CA VAL A 108 -22.81 -11.51 -1.22
C VAL A 108 -22.91 -11.57 -2.73
N LYS A 109 -22.88 -10.42 -3.38
CA LYS A 109 -22.93 -10.27 -4.83
C LYS A 109 -21.54 -10.02 -5.38
N PRO A 110 -21.12 -10.68 -6.46
CA PRO A 110 -19.90 -10.32 -7.16
C PRO A 110 -20.01 -8.92 -7.80
N ASN A 111 -18.86 -8.40 -8.20
CA ASN A 111 -18.70 -7.07 -8.80
C ASN A 111 -19.17 -5.92 -7.88
N HIS A 112 -18.92 -6.08 -6.56
CA HIS A 112 -19.19 -5.06 -5.57
C HIS A 112 -18.01 -4.91 -4.60
N LEU A 113 -17.79 -3.67 -4.19
CA LEU A 113 -16.99 -3.34 -3.02
C LEU A 113 -17.88 -3.37 -1.77
N TYR A 114 -17.48 -4.13 -0.78
CA TYR A 114 -18.10 -4.19 0.54
C TYR A 114 -17.26 -3.39 1.53
N GLU A 115 -17.77 -2.25 1.96
CA GLU A 115 -17.16 -1.50 3.05
C GLU A 115 -17.84 -1.88 4.36
N ILE A 116 -17.08 -2.45 5.30
CA ILE A 116 -17.62 -3.10 6.50
C ILE A 116 -16.95 -2.51 7.73
N THR A 117 -17.75 -1.81 8.56
CA THR A 117 -17.28 -1.24 9.82
C THR A 117 -17.39 -2.26 10.96
N GLN A 118 -16.34 -2.38 11.76
CA GLN A 118 -16.32 -3.22 12.97
C GLN A 118 -17.37 -2.74 13.98
N GLY A 119 -18.30 -3.62 14.35
CA GLY A 119 -19.40 -3.28 15.23
C GLY A 119 -20.51 -2.41 14.61
N GLY A 120 -20.38 -2.09 13.32
CA GLY A 120 -21.38 -1.30 12.58
C GLY A 120 -22.56 -2.12 12.06
N ASP A 121 -23.50 -1.41 11.44
CA ASP A 121 -24.70 -1.96 10.79
C ASP A 121 -24.39 -2.66 9.45
N ASP A 122 -25.35 -2.69 8.53
CA ASP A 122 -25.18 -3.31 7.23
C ASP A 122 -24.05 -2.66 6.41
N PRO A 123 -23.32 -3.46 5.62
CA PRO A 123 -22.19 -2.96 4.83
C PRO A 123 -22.68 -2.00 3.75
N TYR A 124 -21.91 -0.93 3.51
CA TYR A 124 -22.06 -0.14 2.30
C TYR A 124 -21.63 -0.97 1.09
N LEU A 125 -22.41 -0.95 0.02
CA LEU A 125 -22.15 -1.66 -1.23
C LEU A 125 -22.00 -0.66 -2.38
N ALA A 126 -20.84 -0.70 -3.03
CA ALA A 126 -20.60 0.03 -4.27
C ALA A 126 -20.44 -0.97 -5.43
N PRO A 127 -21.28 -0.91 -6.48
CA PRO A 127 -21.05 -1.71 -7.68
C PRO A 127 -19.81 -1.23 -8.43
N PHE A 128 -19.03 -2.15 -8.98
CA PHE A 128 -17.91 -1.79 -9.83
C PHE A 128 -18.39 -1.26 -11.19
N ALA A 129 -17.68 -0.27 -11.72
CA ALA A 129 -17.87 0.14 -13.09
C ALA A 129 -17.47 -0.99 -14.06
N ALA A 130 -18.22 -1.16 -15.14
CA ALA A 130 -17.87 -2.14 -16.18
C ALA A 130 -16.58 -1.71 -16.88
N THR A 131 -15.57 -2.57 -16.90
CA THR A 131 -14.26 -2.32 -17.51
C THR A 131 -14.07 -3.13 -18.79
N PRO A 132 -13.38 -2.60 -19.83
CA PRO A 132 -13.12 -3.32 -21.07
C PRO A 132 -12.09 -4.48 -20.92
N PRO A 133 -12.01 -5.39 -21.92
CA PRO A 133 -11.37 -6.71 -21.76
C PRO A 133 -9.87 -6.75 -22.07
N ALA A 134 -9.03 -5.96 -21.39
CA ALA A 134 -7.58 -6.17 -21.42
C ALA A 134 -7.10 -6.54 -20.02
N LEU A 135 -6.14 -7.48 -19.88
CA LEU A 135 -5.73 -7.96 -18.56
C LEU A 135 -4.93 -6.89 -17.81
N PHE A 136 -4.00 -6.21 -18.48
CA PHE A 136 -3.24 -5.07 -17.97
C PHE A 136 -2.96 -4.09 -19.10
N LYS A 137 -2.98 -2.81 -18.79
CA LYS A 137 -2.61 -1.72 -19.71
C LYS A 137 -1.70 -0.74 -18.99
N GLU A 138 -0.60 -0.39 -19.64
CA GLU A 138 0.29 0.68 -19.19
C GLU A 138 -0.44 2.03 -19.25
N ASP A 139 -0.52 2.75 -18.14
CA ASP A 139 -1.28 4.01 -18.03
C ASP A 139 -0.39 5.14 -17.49
N PHE A 140 0.62 5.52 -18.28
CA PHE A 140 1.50 6.63 -17.92
C PHE A 140 0.85 8.00 -17.98
N GLU A 141 -0.24 8.15 -18.76
CA GLU A 141 -0.87 9.45 -18.95
C GLU A 141 -1.46 10.03 -17.67
N LYS A 142 -1.81 9.19 -16.72
CA LYS A 142 -2.37 9.60 -15.42
C LYS A 142 -1.33 10.16 -14.45
N LEU A 143 -0.07 9.75 -14.61
CA LEU A 143 1.04 10.23 -13.79
C LEU A 143 1.93 11.23 -14.53
N ASP A 144 1.46 11.82 -15.62
CA ASP A 144 2.23 12.78 -16.39
C ASP A 144 2.50 14.04 -15.56
N ILE A 145 3.75 14.23 -15.19
CA ILE A 145 4.22 15.42 -14.50
C ILE A 145 4.51 16.46 -15.56
N GLN A 146 3.65 17.46 -15.68
CA GLN A 146 3.90 18.62 -16.54
C GLN A 146 4.92 19.54 -15.85
N THR A 147 6.13 19.59 -16.37
CA THR A 147 7.16 20.52 -15.89
C THR A 147 7.38 21.62 -16.93
N PRO A 148 7.98 22.77 -16.54
CA PRO A 148 8.39 23.81 -17.49
C PRO A 148 9.37 23.33 -18.56
N ARG A 149 9.97 22.13 -18.39
CA ARG A 149 10.89 21.49 -19.33
C ARG A 149 10.24 20.39 -20.16
N GLY A 150 8.92 20.21 -20.04
CA GLY A 150 8.13 19.17 -20.71
C GLY A 150 7.66 18.05 -19.76
N PRO A 151 6.94 17.06 -20.28
CA PRO A 151 6.46 15.94 -19.48
C PRO A 151 7.65 15.12 -18.92
N MET A 152 7.61 14.82 -17.64
CA MET A 152 8.60 13.99 -16.94
C MET A 152 7.93 12.69 -16.52
N ARG A 153 8.53 11.55 -16.85
CA ARG A 153 8.03 10.25 -16.38
C ARG A 153 8.20 10.16 -14.87
N ALA A 154 7.18 9.61 -14.22
CA ALA A 154 7.24 9.26 -12.82
C ALA A 154 8.32 8.20 -12.57
N GLY A 155 9.00 8.29 -11.45
CA GLY A 155 10.03 7.33 -11.05
C GLY A 155 10.93 7.94 -9.99
N HIS A 156 11.56 7.11 -9.18
CA HIS A 156 12.52 7.60 -8.19
C HIS A 156 13.84 8.01 -8.87
N GLY A 157 14.57 8.89 -8.21
CA GLY A 157 15.95 9.21 -8.61
C GLY A 157 16.94 8.57 -7.67
N GLU A 158 18.10 8.21 -8.20
CA GLU A 158 19.21 7.65 -7.45
C GLU A 158 20.47 8.49 -7.60
N THR A 159 21.29 8.55 -6.55
CA THR A 159 22.66 9.07 -6.63
C THR A 159 23.61 7.90 -6.87
N PRO A 160 24.43 7.93 -7.92
CA PRO A 160 25.33 6.82 -8.20
C PRO A 160 26.20 6.42 -7.01
N PHE A 161 26.29 5.12 -6.75
CA PHE A 161 27.13 4.54 -5.71
C PHE A 161 27.90 3.35 -6.27
N ASP A 162 29.18 3.25 -5.95
CA ASP A 162 30.03 2.13 -6.38
C ASP A 162 30.16 1.10 -5.25
N ASP A 163 29.25 0.12 -5.28
CA ASP A 163 29.23 -0.99 -4.32
C ASP A 163 30.54 -1.76 -4.28
N PHE A 164 31.15 -2.00 -5.44
CA PHE A 164 32.34 -2.84 -5.56
C PHE A 164 33.60 -2.11 -5.12
N ALA A 165 33.65 -0.79 -5.22
CA ALA A 165 34.71 0.00 -4.59
C ALA A 165 34.59 -0.05 -3.05
N TYR A 166 33.37 -0.11 -2.53
CA TYR A 166 33.12 -0.20 -1.08
C TYR A 166 33.29 -1.62 -0.55
N GLN A 167 32.76 -2.61 -1.25
CA GLN A 167 32.85 -4.03 -0.90
C GLN A 167 33.16 -4.88 -2.14
N PRO A 168 34.46 -5.08 -2.46
CA PRO A 168 34.86 -5.73 -3.73
C PRO A 168 34.41 -7.19 -3.93
N LEU A 169 34.01 -7.87 -2.84
CA LEU A 169 33.59 -9.27 -2.89
C LEU A 169 32.06 -9.48 -2.93
N LEU A 170 31.30 -8.41 -3.13
CA LEU A 170 29.85 -8.54 -3.30
C LEU A 170 29.53 -9.35 -4.56
N PRO A 171 28.59 -10.31 -4.49
CA PRO A 171 28.13 -11.04 -5.70
C PRO A 171 27.23 -10.17 -6.59
N ASN A 172 26.50 -9.21 -6.01
CA ASN A 172 25.60 -8.30 -6.71
C ASN A 172 25.65 -6.92 -6.05
N ARG A 173 25.19 -5.90 -6.76
CA ARG A 173 24.96 -4.57 -6.16
C ARG A 173 23.85 -4.66 -5.10
N LEU A 174 24.02 -3.91 -4.01
CA LEU A 174 23.03 -3.74 -2.94
C LEU A 174 22.51 -2.31 -2.87
N SER A 175 23.19 -1.37 -3.52
CA SER A 175 22.70 0.00 -3.74
C SER A 175 21.71 0.04 -4.89
N GLN A 176 20.94 1.12 -4.97
CA GLN A 176 20.07 1.40 -6.12
C GLN A 176 19.03 0.31 -6.42
N LEU A 177 18.54 -0.38 -5.38
CA LEU A 177 17.52 -1.43 -5.52
C LEU A 177 16.11 -0.88 -5.72
N GLY A 178 15.96 0.43 -5.66
CA GLY A 178 14.69 1.12 -5.71
C GLY A 178 14.02 1.23 -4.32
N PRO A 179 13.41 2.38 -4.03
CA PRO A 179 12.68 2.61 -2.79
C PRO A 179 11.29 1.99 -2.83
N GLY A 180 10.68 1.90 -1.65
CA GLY A 180 9.32 1.39 -1.49
C GLY A 180 8.24 2.28 -2.09
N VAL A 181 7.08 1.68 -2.32
CA VAL A 181 5.87 2.32 -2.84
C VAL A 181 4.71 2.04 -1.88
N ALA A 182 3.86 3.01 -1.63
CA ALA A 182 2.64 2.84 -0.85
C ALA A 182 1.45 3.58 -1.46
N TRP A 183 0.26 3.01 -1.21
CA TRP A 183 -1.01 3.67 -1.41
C TRP A 183 -1.59 4.06 -0.04
N THR A 184 -2.02 5.29 0.10
CA THR A 184 -2.64 5.79 1.34
C THR A 184 -3.28 7.14 1.10
N ASP A 185 -4.43 7.41 1.69
CA ASP A 185 -5.06 8.73 1.66
C ASP A 185 -4.34 9.67 2.65
N LEU A 186 -3.43 10.51 2.12
CA LEU A 186 -2.59 11.42 2.91
C LEU A 186 -3.29 12.70 3.32
N ASN A 187 -4.27 13.13 2.53
CA ASN A 187 -4.98 14.39 2.72
C ASN A 187 -6.37 14.22 3.31
N GLN A 188 -6.80 12.96 3.51
CA GLN A 188 -8.12 12.56 4.04
C GLN A 188 -9.29 13.04 3.18
N ASP A 189 -9.11 13.05 1.85
CA ASP A 189 -10.16 13.39 0.89
C ASP A 189 -10.98 12.16 0.42
N GLY A 190 -10.61 10.97 0.86
CA GLY A 190 -11.26 9.70 0.51
C GLY A 190 -10.74 9.07 -0.78
N LEU A 191 -9.70 9.65 -1.38
CA LEU A 191 -9.00 9.08 -2.53
C LEU A 191 -7.60 8.63 -2.11
N ASP A 192 -7.19 7.47 -2.56
CA ASP A 192 -5.84 6.98 -2.27
C ASP A 192 -4.79 7.77 -3.05
N ASP A 193 -3.71 8.14 -2.37
CA ASP A 193 -2.54 8.80 -2.91
C ASP A 193 -1.41 7.80 -3.12
N LEU A 194 -0.64 7.97 -4.18
CA LEU A 194 0.55 7.17 -4.45
C LEU A 194 1.78 7.86 -3.87
N VAL A 195 2.52 7.16 -3.05
CA VAL A 195 3.80 7.60 -2.50
C VAL A 195 4.92 6.70 -3.01
N ILE A 196 5.92 7.32 -3.61
CA ILE A 196 7.17 6.65 -3.99
C ILE A 196 8.27 7.23 -3.11
N ALA A 197 8.86 6.39 -2.29
CA ALA A 197 9.96 6.77 -1.42
C ALA A 197 11.18 7.21 -2.25
N ALA A 198 12.21 7.73 -1.62
CA ALA A 198 13.32 8.37 -2.32
C ALA A 198 14.61 7.59 -2.18
N GLY A 199 15.43 7.60 -3.22
CA GLY A 199 16.84 7.29 -3.13
C GLY A 199 17.63 8.46 -2.51
N ARG A 200 18.85 8.19 -2.08
CA ARG A 200 19.74 9.18 -1.44
C ARG A 200 19.92 10.44 -2.28
N GLY A 201 19.72 11.59 -1.64
CA GLY A 201 19.87 12.91 -2.28
C GLY A 201 18.76 13.27 -3.26
N ARG A 202 17.65 12.53 -3.27
CA ARG A 202 16.51 12.76 -4.14
C ARG A 202 15.24 13.02 -3.31
N PRO A 203 14.26 13.71 -3.89
CA PRO A 203 12.99 13.94 -3.21
C PRO A 203 12.09 12.70 -3.30
N MET A 204 11.29 12.47 -2.27
CA MET A 204 10.12 11.61 -2.32
C MET A 204 9.14 12.13 -3.36
N MET A 205 8.46 11.25 -4.08
CA MET A 205 7.46 11.63 -5.07
C MET A 205 6.08 11.24 -4.56
N ILE A 206 5.16 12.19 -4.59
CA ILE A 206 3.80 12.03 -4.08
C ILE A 206 2.83 12.42 -5.18
N TYR A 207 1.86 11.58 -5.41
CA TYR A 207 0.81 11.77 -6.39
C TYR A 207 -0.53 11.72 -5.66
N LEU A 208 -1.10 12.89 -5.41
CA LEU A 208 -2.40 13.03 -4.75
C LEU A 208 -3.52 12.60 -5.70
N GLY A 209 -4.33 11.65 -5.26
CA GLY A 209 -5.49 11.17 -5.97
C GLY A 209 -6.48 12.30 -6.27
N GLN A 210 -7.06 12.27 -7.47
CA GLN A 210 -8.04 13.26 -7.91
C GLN A 210 -9.27 12.56 -8.50
N PRO A 211 -10.45 13.19 -8.46
CA PRO A 211 -11.64 12.63 -9.10
C PRO A 211 -11.38 12.27 -10.56
N GLY A 212 -11.92 11.11 -11.00
CA GLY A 212 -11.74 10.61 -12.36
C GLY A 212 -10.43 9.84 -12.58
N GLY A 213 -9.76 9.41 -11.50
CA GLY A 213 -8.56 8.57 -11.57
C GLY A 213 -7.34 9.31 -12.11
N ARG A 214 -7.25 10.61 -11.87
CA ARG A 214 -6.09 11.46 -12.17
C ARG A 214 -5.26 11.64 -10.91
N PHE A 215 -4.04 12.16 -11.09
CA PHE A 215 -3.14 12.46 -9.98
C PHE A 215 -2.55 13.85 -10.08
N GLN A 216 -2.39 14.50 -8.94
CA GLN A 216 -1.65 15.74 -8.81
C GLN A 216 -0.28 15.44 -8.20
N PHE A 217 0.79 15.77 -8.92
CA PHE A 217 2.13 15.61 -8.39
C PHE A 217 2.47 16.66 -7.32
N VAL A 218 3.04 16.18 -6.21
CA VAL A 218 3.61 16.99 -5.14
C VAL A 218 5.01 16.46 -4.84
N GLN A 219 6.00 17.34 -4.86
CA GLN A 219 7.34 16.96 -4.47
C GLN A 219 7.43 16.87 -2.94
N GLY A 220 7.79 15.71 -2.44
CA GLY A 220 8.03 15.49 -1.01
C GLY A 220 9.44 15.88 -0.57
N PRO A 221 9.82 15.53 0.68
CA PRO A 221 11.10 15.90 1.25
C PRO A 221 12.27 15.22 0.54
N LEU A 222 13.44 15.88 0.60
CA LEU A 222 14.70 15.27 0.17
C LEU A 222 15.12 14.18 1.18
N ALA A 223 15.49 13.03 0.68
CA ALA A 223 16.05 11.96 1.50
C ALA A 223 17.57 12.12 1.63
N ASP A 224 18.07 12.10 2.84
CA ASP A 224 19.52 12.10 3.14
C ASP A 224 20.15 10.72 2.92
N LEU A 225 19.34 9.67 2.94
CA LEU A 225 19.69 8.27 2.70
C LEU A 225 18.55 7.57 1.93
N ASP A 226 18.84 6.40 1.37
CA ASP A 226 17.84 5.58 0.72
C ASP A 226 16.72 5.19 1.67
N GLN A 227 15.50 5.34 1.19
CA GLN A 227 14.30 4.89 1.89
C GLN A 227 13.90 3.52 1.36
N THR A 228 13.92 2.50 2.21
CA THR A 228 13.70 1.11 1.80
C THR A 228 12.24 0.76 1.66
N GLY A 229 11.43 1.12 2.63
CA GLY A 229 9.99 0.90 2.64
C GLY A 229 9.25 2.17 3.00
N VAL A 230 7.98 2.25 2.62
CA VAL A 230 7.09 3.32 3.04
C VAL A 230 5.72 2.74 3.36
N ILE A 231 5.09 3.19 4.44
CA ILE A 231 3.78 2.73 4.89
C ILE A 231 2.98 3.94 5.36
N GLY A 232 1.72 4.06 4.92
CA GLY A 232 0.76 5.00 5.49
C GLY A 232 0.23 4.51 6.83
N TRP A 233 0.12 5.40 7.81
CA TRP A 233 -0.37 5.08 9.14
C TRP A 233 -1.14 6.24 9.75
N ILE A 234 -2.31 5.96 10.31
CA ILE A 234 -3.11 6.92 11.07
C ILE A 234 -3.03 6.51 12.55
N PRO A 235 -2.30 7.28 13.40
CA PRO A 235 -2.07 6.91 14.81
C PRO A 235 -3.35 6.76 15.63
N LYS A 236 -4.29 7.69 15.45
CA LYS A 236 -5.58 7.71 16.13
C LYS A 236 -6.66 8.26 15.20
N PRO A 237 -7.93 7.94 15.45
CA PRO A 237 -9.04 8.54 14.71
C PRO A 237 -8.98 10.07 14.76
N GLY A 238 -9.07 10.69 13.58
CA GLY A 238 -9.03 12.15 13.44
C GLY A 238 -7.61 12.76 13.47
N ASP A 239 -6.57 11.96 13.70
CA ASP A 239 -5.20 12.41 13.48
C ASP A 239 -4.89 12.49 11.97
N ALA A 240 -3.95 13.36 11.62
CA ALA A 240 -3.43 13.40 10.26
C ALA A 240 -2.65 12.10 9.95
N PRO A 241 -2.75 11.56 8.74
CA PRO A 241 -1.95 10.43 8.30
C PRO A 241 -0.46 10.74 8.42
N MET A 242 0.32 9.71 8.71
CA MET A 242 1.78 9.75 8.74
C MET A 242 2.36 8.77 7.74
N LEU A 243 3.56 9.02 7.27
CA LEU A 243 4.35 8.09 6.49
C LEU A 243 5.47 7.51 7.34
N LEU A 244 5.45 6.22 7.57
CA LEU A 244 6.57 5.50 8.17
C LEU A 244 7.56 5.13 7.06
N THR A 245 8.78 5.62 7.15
CA THR A 245 9.84 5.37 6.15
C THR A 245 10.99 4.61 6.77
N GLY A 246 11.30 3.43 6.21
CA GLY A 246 12.51 2.68 6.53
C GLY A 246 13.74 3.32 5.90
N ILE A 247 14.88 3.24 6.55
CA ILE A 247 16.13 3.87 6.11
C ILE A 247 17.20 2.81 5.85
N SER A 248 17.84 2.88 4.68
CA SER A 248 19.06 2.12 4.40
C SER A 248 20.29 2.93 4.79
N ASN A 249 21.21 2.30 5.49
CA ASN A 249 22.50 2.89 5.83
C ASN A 249 23.65 2.37 4.94
N PHE A 250 23.35 1.55 3.94
CA PHE A 250 24.36 0.90 3.11
C PHE A 250 25.24 1.90 2.37
N GLU A 251 24.66 2.96 1.84
CA GLU A 251 25.37 4.01 1.10
C GLU A 251 25.96 5.12 2.00
N ALA A 252 26.02 4.91 3.30
CA ALA A 252 26.60 5.86 4.27
C ALA A 252 27.77 5.25 5.03
N PRO A 253 28.88 4.84 4.36
CA PRO A 253 30.00 4.23 5.03
C PRO A 253 30.59 5.17 6.11
N GLY A 254 30.77 4.65 7.31
CA GLY A 254 31.30 5.39 8.47
C GLY A 254 30.30 6.24 9.25
N LYS A 255 29.05 6.43 8.77
CA LYS A 255 27.97 7.13 9.48
C LYS A 255 26.80 6.22 9.87
N ALA A 256 26.88 4.95 9.53
CA ALA A 256 25.81 3.97 9.68
C ALA A 256 25.25 3.82 11.11
N PHE A 257 25.97 4.26 12.12
CA PHE A 257 25.64 4.04 13.53
C PHE A 257 24.85 5.17 14.19
N ASP A 258 24.72 6.30 13.50
CA ASP A 258 24.12 7.53 14.04
C ASP A 258 22.76 7.84 13.41
N LEU A 259 22.19 6.88 12.67
CA LEU A 259 20.99 7.11 11.87
C LEU A 259 19.81 6.26 12.37
N PRO A 260 18.62 6.86 12.48
CA PRO A 260 17.44 6.11 12.85
C PRO A 260 17.05 5.14 11.72
N PRO A 261 16.69 3.88 12.04
CA PRO A 261 16.28 2.92 11.03
C PRO A 261 14.90 3.22 10.45
N LEU A 262 14.10 4.01 11.16
CA LEU A 262 12.75 4.39 10.75
C LEU A 262 12.48 5.84 11.16
N ARG A 263 11.84 6.58 10.26
CA ARG A 263 11.27 7.91 10.52
C ARG A 263 9.77 7.91 10.24
N ALA A 264 9.02 8.59 11.09
CA ALA A 264 7.64 8.95 10.83
C ALA A 264 7.59 10.40 10.33
N LEU A 265 7.12 10.60 9.11
CA LEU A 265 6.97 11.89 8.47
C LEU A 265 5.52 12.35 8.58
N ASN A 266 5.30 13.64 8.88
CA ASN A 266 3.96 14.22 8.95
C ASN A 266 3.65 15.05 7.69
N PRO A 267 2.82 14.55 6.77
CA PRO A 267 2.45 15.28 5.54
C PRO A 267 1.79 16.65 5.83
N ALA A 268 0.95 16.73 6.88
CA ALA A 268 0.28 17.99 7.27
C ALA A 268 1.24 19.07 7.82
N LYS A 269 2.50 18.70 8.09
CA LYS A 269 3.56 19.61 8.59
C LYS A 269 4.77 19.62 7.66
N ASP A 270 4.52 19.71 6.38
CA ASP A 270 5.56 19.73 5.34
C ASP A 270 6.55 18.56 5.45
N PHE A 271 6.00 17.37 5.71
CA PHE A 271 6.77 16.12 5.88
C PHE A 271 7.89 16.20 6.94
N SER A 272 7.76 17.08 7.92
CA SER A 272 8.69 17.10 9.04
C SER A 272 8.67 15.77 9.80
N THR A 273 9.84 15.37 10.32
CA THR A 273 9.94 14.16 11.14
C THR A 273 9.16 14.35 12.44
N ALA A 274 8.10 13.57 12.64
CA ALA A 274 7.29 13.57 13.86
C ALA A 274 7.97 12.79 14.98
N PHE A 275 8.52 11.63 14.65
CA PHE A 275 9.38 10.83 15.53
C PHE A 275 10.30 9.92 14.71
N SER A 276 11.28 9.35 15.36
CA SER A 276 12.15 8.31 14.79
C SER A 276 12.44 7.24 15.84
N LEU A 277 12.70 6.01 15.38
CA LEU A 277 13.20 4.97 16.28
C LEU A 277 14.66 5.26 16.66
N PRO A 278 15.12 4.75 17.84
CA PRO A 278 16.51 4.89 18.24
C PRO A 278 17.47 4.34 17.18
N ASN A 279 18.64 4.96 17.09
CA ASN A 279 19.67 4.61 16.10
C ASN A 279 20.06 3.13 16.20
N GLN A 280 20.16 2.48 15.06
CA GLN A 280 20.56 1.08 14.94
C GLN A 280 21.65 0.93 13.89
N ARG A 281 22.38 -0.19 13.98
CA ARG A 281 23.48 -0.51 13.07
C ARG A 281 23.05 -1.19 11.78
N THR A 282 21.77 -1.50 11.64
CA THR A 282 21.22 -2.28 10.53
C THR A 282 20.36 -1.40 9.62
N THR A 283 20.41 -1.69 8.34
CA THR A 283 19.44 -1.22 7.37
C THR A 283 18.05 -1.78 7.70
N THR A 284 17.02 -0.96 7.59
CA THR A 284 15.64 -1.44 7.67
C THR A 284 15.28 -2.19 6.40
N GLY A 285 14.83 -3.42 6.56
CA GLY A 285 14.25 -4.22 5.49
C GLY A 285 12.76 -3.93 5.28
N PRO A 286 12.00 -4.92 4.81
CA PRO A 286 10.56 -4.82 4.68
C PRO A 286 9.90 -4.45 6.01
N MET A 287 8.85 -3.64 5.93
CA MET A 287 8.08 -3.21 7.10
C MET A 287 6.63 -3.67 6.96
N ALA A 288 5.99 -3.94 8.08
CA ALA A 288 4.55 -4.18 8.15
C ALA A 288 4.00 -3.58 9.44
N LEU A 289 2.74 -3.14 9.38
CA LEU A 289 1.95 -2.83 10.57
C LEU A 289 1.07 -4.03 10.90
N ALA A 290 0.97 -4.34 12.18
CA ALA A 290 0.10 -5.39 12.67
C ALA A 290 -0.42 -4.98 14.06
N ASP A 291 -1.63 -5.40 14.36
CA ASP A 291 -2.18 -5.37 15.71
C ASP A 291 -1.71 -6.65 16.42
N VAL A 292 -0.73 -6.51 17.30
CA VAL A 292 -0.08 -7.67 17.97
C VAL A 292 -0.66 -7.99 19.34
N ASP A 293 -1.45 -7.10 19.89
CA ASP A 293 -2.10 -7.24 21.21
C ASP A 293 -3.64 -7.26 21.14
N GLY A 294 -4.22 -7.04 19.97
CA GLY A 294 -5.64 -7.21 19.66
C GLY A 294 -6.50 -6.06 20.09
#